data_cc8ef6632910334cb575991c1a58b421
#
_entry.id   cc8ef6632910334cb575991c1a58b421
#
_cell.length_a   1.000
_cell.length_b   1.000
_cell.length_c   1.000
_cell.angle_alpha   90.00
_cell.angle_beta   90.00
_cell.angle_gamma   90.00
#
_symmetry.space_group_name_H-M   'P 1'
#
loop_
_entity.id
_entity.type
_entity.pdbx_description
1 polymer ?
#
loop_
_entity_poly.entity_id
_entity_poly.type
_entity_poly.pdbx_seq_one_letter_code
_entity_poly.pdbx_strand_id
1 'polypeptide(L)'
;LMDNGSTEEDVPAMRQAQVYGLEMVVVDHHHPHKIVDQFLTAHVNPAHAGGDFGLTTGMMATEIARMIYPSVESKIMHFPAVSAVGDRSEAPEAERYIELVADRFRREDLKKIALALDYEAFWLRFNEGRGLINDILCLGRLDRHQRIVDLLCEQAEAAIDDQLRASMGNVRTTRLPNGVIMNVLDVENFAHKFTFPPPGKTSGEVHDRLCQKYSGKPVVTIGYGPDFAVLRSRAVRMNIPQMVKELMEEIPNGGVSGGGHLVVGSIKFVGGMRKEVLAKLAEKIASCPVEEIAA
;
A
#
# COMPACT_ATOMS: atom_id res chain seq x y z
N LEU A 1 9.71 13.11 -7.14
CA LEU A 1 8.61 12.44 -6.45
C LEU A 1 8.84 10.95 -6.51
N MET A 2 8.57 10.24 -5.41
CA MET A 2 8.72 8.78 -5.36
C MET A 2 7.51 8.18 -4.67
N ASP A 3 6.97 7.10 -5.23
CA ASP A 3 5.90 6.28 -4.64
C ASP A 3 4.64 7.07 -4.24
N ASN A 4 4.23 7.99 -5.08
CA ASN A 4 3.11 8.88 -4.79
C ASN A 4 1.89 8.65 -5.70
N GLY A 5 2.02 7.74 -6.63
CA GLY A 5 1.12 7.64 -7.77
C GLY A 5 1.40 8.74 -8.81
N SER A 6 0.82 8.57 -9.98
CA SER A 6 0.90 9.54 -11.08
C SER A 6 -0.44 9.56 -11.82
N THR A 7 -1.42 10.22 -11.21
CA THR A 7 -2.81 10.23 -11.61
C THR A 7 -3.22 11.55 -12.24
N GLU A 8 -4.39 11.59 -12.87
CA GLU A 8 -4.96 12.83 -13.39
C GLU A 8 -5.19 13.88 -12.30
N GLU A 9 -5.43 13.44 -11.06
CA GLU A 9 -5.62 14.33 -9.90
C GLU A 9 -4.36 15.13 -9.55
N ASP A 10 -3.16 14.66 -9.94
CA ASP A 10 -1.88 15.35 -9.69
C ASP A 10 -1.60 16.47 -10.69
N VAL A 11 -2.28 16.48 -11.84
CA VAL A 11 -2.05 17.44 -12.94
C VAL A 11 -2.11 18.90 -12.50
N PRO A 12 -3.07 19.37 -11.67
CA PRO A 12 -3.09 20.76 -11.24
C PRO A 12 -1.82 21.16 -10.47
N ALA A 13 -1.32 20.28 -9.59
CA ALA A 13 -0.10 20.53 -8.83
C ALA A 13 1.14 20.48 -9.71
N MET A 14 1.23 19.54 -10.66
CA MET A 14 2.32 19.45 -11.62
C MET A 14 2.38 20.66 -12.55
N ARG A 15 1.21 21.12 -13.02
CA ARG A 15 1.13 22.36 -13.82
C ARG A 15 1.62 23.58 -13.03
N GLN A 16 1.24 23.67 -11.76
CA GLN A 16 1.71 24.74 -10.89
C GLN A 16 3.22 24.69 -10.68
N ALA A 17 3.80 23.51 -10.52
CA ALA A 17 5.25 23.33 -10.40
C ALA A 17 5.98 23.80 -11.69
N GLN A 18 5.45 23.49 -12.87
CA GLN A 18 6.01 24.01 -14.14
C GLN A 18 5.99 25.54 -14.22
N VAL A 19 4.93 26.18 -13.73
CA VAL A 19 4.86 27.67 -13.70
C VAL A 19 6.01 28.25 -12.86
N TYR A 20 6.46 27.54 -11.83
CA TYR A 20 7.63 27.92 -11.04
C TYR A 20 8.98 27.47 -11.65
N GLY A 21 8.98 26.90 -12.84
CA GLY A 21 10.18 26.43 -13.51
C GLY A 21 10.83 25.20 -12.85
N LEU A 22 10.07 24.41 -12.11
CA LEU A 22 10.58 23.21 -11.45
C LEU A 22 10.68 22.05 -12.44
N GLU A 23 11.84 21.44 -12.52
CA GLU A 23 12.02 20.15 -13.16
C GLU A 23 11.51 19.03 -12.26
N MET A 24 10.67 18.15 -12.82
CA MET A 24 10.07 17.08 -12.04
C MET A 24 10.46 15.71 -12.59
N VAL A 25 10.96 14.86 -11.70
CA VAL A 25 11.21 13.44 -11.96
C VAL A 25 10.28 12.62 -11.06
N VAL A 26 9.59 11.66 -11.65
CA VAL A 26 8.76 10.70 -10.93
C VAL A 26 9.37 9.30 -11.04
N VAL A 27 9.51 8.63 -9.90
CA VAL A 27 9.86 7.19 -9.81
C VAL A 27 8.71 6.53 -9.08
N ASP A 28 7.95 5.69 -9.77
CA ASP A 28 6.71 5.15 -9.24
C ASP A 28 6.33 3.83 -9.91
N HIS A 29 5.59 2.97 -9.22
CA HIS A 29 5.15 1.68 -9.75
C HIS A 29 3.62 1.57 -9.90
N HIS A 30 2.87 2.54 -9.41
CA HIS A 30 1.43 2.58 -9.61
C HIS A 30 1.10 2.78 -11.10
N HIS A 31 -0.11 2.42 -11.50
CA HIS A 31 -0.52 2.56 -12.89
C HIS A 31 -0.53 4.04 -13.31
N PRO A 32 0.34 4.46 -14.25
CA PRO A 32 0.48 5.87 -14.58
C PRO A 32 -0.65 6.35 -15.49
N HIS A 33 -1.12 7.59 -15.29
CA HIS A 33 -2.00 8.24 -16.23
C HIS A 33 -1.17 9.03 -17.27
N LYS A 34 -1.36 8.75 -18.55
CA LYS A 34 -0.55 9.32 -19.66
C LYS A 34 -0.47 10.85 -19.67
N ILE A 35 -1.49 11.53 -19.12
CA ILE A 35 -1.52 12.99 -19.08
C ILE A 35 -0.39 13.58 -18.21
N VAL A 36 0.11 12.85 -17.23
CA VAL A 36 1.17 13.34 -16.32
C VAL A 36 2.52 13.45 -17.03
N ASP A 37 2.80 12.60 -18.02
CA ASP A 37 4.10 12.56 -18.71
C ASP A 37 4.49 13.89 -19.35
N GLN A 38 3.51 14.68 -19.82
CA GLN A 38 3.76 15.99 -20.43
C GLN A 38 4.27 17.04 -19.43
N PHE A 39 4.18 16.80 -18.13
CA PHE A 39 4.62 17.71 -17.08
C PHE A 39 5.97 17.29 -16.46
N LEU A 40 6.48 16.14 -16.82
CA LEU A 40 7.65 15.54 -16.21
C LEU A 40 8.89 15.65 -17.09
N THR A 41 10.04 15.89 -16.44
CA THR A 41 11.36 15.78 -17.10
C THR A 41 11.71 14.31 -17.33
N ALA A 42 11.35 13.44 -16.39
CA ALA A 42 11.47 12.00 -16.52
C ALA A 42 10.41 11.28 -15.68
N HIS A 43 9.92 10.16 -16.22
CA HIS A 43 8.99 9.27 -15.54
C HIS A 43 9.52 7.84 -15.58
N VAL A 44 10.03 7.37 -14.45
CA VAL A 44 10.50 5.99 -14.30
C VAL A 44 9.38 5.16 -13.72
N ASN A 45 8.76 4.35 -14.57
CA ASN A 45 7.65 3.49 -14.20
C ASN A 45 7.71 2.17 -14.99
N PRO A 46 7.56 1.00 -14.33
CA PRO A 46 7.63 -0.30 -15.01
C PRO A 46 6.62 -0.45 -16.15
N ALA A 47 5.44 0.16 -16.02
CA ALA A 47 4.39 0.11 -17.03
C ALA A 47 4.84 0.70 -18.41
N HIS A 48 5.77 1.65 -18.42
CA HIS A 48 6.33 2.21 -19.65
C HIS A 48 7.21 1.21 -20.42
N ALA A 49 7.75 0.19 -19.71
CA ALA A 49 8.56 -0.87 -20.30
C ALA A 49 7.80 -2.21 -20.42
N GLY A 50 6.48 -2.21 -20.23
CA GLY A 50 5.66 -3.41 -20.29
C GLY A 50 5.72 -4.27 -19.01
N GLY A 51 6.28 -3.75 -17.93
CA GLY A 51 6.24 -4.34 -16.61
C GLY A 51 4.96 -3.98 -15.84
N ASP A 52 4.90 -4.38 -14.59
CA ASP A 52 3.76 -4.14 -13.71
C ASP A 52 4.19 -3.57 -12.35
N PHE A 53 3.21 -3.35 -11.48
CA PHE A 53 3.38 -2.81 -10.13
C PHE A 53 4.20 -3.70 -9.18
N GLY A 54 4.49 -4.94 -9.55
CA GLY A 54 5.30 -5.84 -8.73
C GLY A 54 6.76 -5.41 -8.62
N LEU A 55 7.25 -4.59 -9.58
CA LEU A 55 8.56 -3.92 -9.46
C LEU A 55 8.41 -2.64 -8.65
N THR A 56 8.64 -2.73 -7.33
CA THR A 56 8.36 -1.65 -6.40
C THR A 56 9.23 -0.42 -6.60
N THR A 57 8.74 0.75 -6.17
CA THR A 57 9.49 2.01 -6.26
C THR A 57 10.84 1.93 -5.54
N GLY A 58 10.93 1.25 -4.40
CA GLY A 58 12.19 1.08 -3.68
C GLY A 58 13.22 0.22 -4.41
N MET A 59 12.79 -0.77 -5.20
CA MET A 59 13.68 -1.50 -6.11
C MET A 59 14.27 -0.57 -7.16
N MET A 60 13.44 0.17 -7.86
CA MET A 60 13.88 1.11 -8.91
C MET A 60 14.77 2.21 -8.35
N ALA A 61 14.41 2.81 -7.22
CA ALA A 61 15.21 3.84 -6.56
C ALA A 61 16.60 3.33 -6.17
N THR A 62 16.69 2.07 -5.74
CA THR A 62 17.98 1.45 -5.41
C THR A 62 18.84 1.26 -6.66
N GLU A 63 18.26 0.80 -7.77
CA GLU A 63 19.00 0.66 -9.03
C GLU A 63 19.46 2.02 -9.57
N ILE A 64 18.63 3.06 -9.49
CA ILE A 64 19.02 4.42 -9.85
C ILE A 64 20.21 4.88 -8.96
N ALA A 65 20.16 4.65 -7.66
CA ALA A 65 21.25 5.00 -6.76
C ALA A 65 22.57 4.29 -7.11
N ARG A 66 22.50 3.00 -7.49
CA ARG A 66 23.65 2.21 -7.95
C ARG A 66 24.22 2.73 -9.28
N MET A 67 23.36 3.15 -10.20
CA MET A 67 23.79 3.76 -11.47
C MET A 67 24.51 5.09 -11.26
N ILE A 68 24.02 5.93 -10.33
CA ILE A 68 24.61 7.24 -10.03
C ILE A 68 25.92 7.09 -9.25
N TYR A 69 25.96 6.18 -8.28
CA TYR A 69 27.10 5.99 -7.39
C TYR A 69 27.37 4.50 -7.11
N PRO A 70 28.05 3.78 -8.03
CA PRO A 70 28.24 2.33 -7.92
C PRO A 70 28.87 1.84 -6.62
N SER A 71 29.73 2.65 -5.98
CA SER A 71 30.36 2.25 -4.71
C SER A 71 29.39 2.14 -3.52
N VAL A 72 28.13 2.56 -3.67
CA VAL A 72 27.10 2.42 -2.62
C VAL A 72 26.51 0.99 -2.58
N GLU A 73 26.69 0.21 -3.63
CA GLU A 73 26.05 -1.09 -3.84
C GLU A 73 26.10 -2.01 -2.62
N SER A 74 27.29 -2.24 -2.07
CA SER A 74 27.46 -3.14 -0.92
C SER A 74 26.68 -2.71 0.34
N LYS A 75 26.35 -1.42 0.45
CA LYS A 75 25.62 -0.86 1.58
C LYS A 75 24.11 -0.94 1.43
N ILE A 76 23.60 -0.86 0.19
CA ILE A 76 22.16 -0.77 -0.09
C ILE A 76 21.60 -2.02 -0.79
N MET A 77 22.40 -3.07 -0.98
CA MET A 77 22.01 -4.29 -1.69
C MET A 77 20.71 -4.94 -1.14
N HIS A 78 20.42 -4.77 0.14
CA HIS A 78 19.22 -5.31 0.78
C HIS A 78 17.98 -4.42 0.67
N PHE A 79 18.10 -3.16 0.23
CA PHE A 79 16.96 -2.25 0.13
C PHE A 79 15.87 -2.73 -0.82
N PRO A 80 16.19 -3.27 -2.02
CA PRO A 80 15.17 -3.85 -2.90
C PRO A 80 14.39 -4.98 -2.24
N ALA A 81 15.07 -5.85 -1.49
CA ALA A 81 14.44 -6.96 -0.79
C ALA A 81 13.54 -6.48 0.36
N VAL A 82 13.95 -5.44 1.11
CA VAL A 82 13.09 -4.81 2.13
C VAL A 82 11.86 -4.18 1.49
N SER A 83 12.03 -3.45 0.38
CA SER A 83 10.92 -2.85 -0.36
C SER A 83 9.95 -3.91 -0.91
N ALA A 84 10.49 -4.99 -1.49
CA ALA A 84 9.69 -6.11 -1.99
C ALA A 84 8.78 -6.70 -0.91
N VAL A 85 9.36 -6.95 0.26
CA VAL A 85 8.63 -7.54 1.40
C VAL A 85 7.63 -6.55 2.00
N GLY A 86 8.01 -5.27 2.13
CA GLY A 86 7.14 -4.22 2.67
C GLY A 86 5.91 -3.99 1.82
N ASP A 87 6.07 -4.03 0.51
CA ASP A 87 5.01 -3.86 -0.48
C ASP A 87 4.29 -5.16 -0.86
N ARG A 88 4.70 -6.28 -0.26
CA ARG A 88 4.14 -7.62 -0.52
C ARG A 88 4.21 -8.01 -1.99
N SER A 89 5.29 -7.63 -2.67
CA SER A 89 5.48 -7.97 -4.09
C SER A 89 5.69 -9.47 -4.28
N GLU A 90 4.96 -10.03 -5.23
CA GLU A 90 5.07 -11.43 -5.67
C GLU A 90 5.78 -11.54 -7.04
N ALA A 91 6.38 -10.45 -7.51
CA ALA A 91 7.09 -10.45 -8.78
C ALA A 91 8.35 -11.34 -8.72
N PRO A 92 8.74 -11.98 -9.84
CA PRO A 92 9.97 -12.77 -9.90
C PRO A 92 11.22 -11.97 -9.51
N GLU A 93 11.25 -10.68 -9.82
CA GLU A 93 12.33 -9.76 -9.45
C GLU A 93 12.43 -9.59 -7.93
N ALA A 94 11.29 -9.53 -7.24
CA ALA A 94 11.24 -9.46 -5.78
C ALA A 94 11.93 -10.67 -5.13
N GLU A 95 11.60 -11.87 -5.60
CA GLU A 95 12.23 -13.10 -5.12
C GLU A 95 13.75 -13.11 -5.37
N ARG A 96 14.19 -12.67 -6.55
CA ARG A 96 15.62 -12.56 -6.87
C ARG A 96 16.36 -11.62 -5.91
N TYR A 97 15.80 -10.46 -5.56
CA TYR A 97 16.42 -9.56 -4.61
C TYR A 97 16.49 -10.15 -3.19
N ILE A 98 15.46 -10.92 -2.80
CA ILE A 98 15.47 -11.61 -1.50
C ILE A 98 16.54 -12.72 -1.49
N GLU A 99 16.67 -13.47 -2.55
CA GLU A 99 17.69 -14.51 -2.71
C GLU A 99 19.12 -13.92 -2.68
N LEU A 100 19.34 -12.79 -3.33
CA LEU A 100 20.65 -12.10 -3.37
C LEU A 100 21.18 -11.69 -1.98
N VAL A 101 20.33 -11.58 -0.99
CA VAL A 101 20.73 -11.15 0.36
C VAL A 101 20.50 -12.22 1.42
N ALA A 102 20.13 -13.43 1.01
CA ALA A 102 19.77 -14.52 1.92
C ALA A 102 20.90 -15.00 2.85
N ASP A 103 22.15 -14.71 2.51
CA ASP A 103 23.33 -14.95 3.35
C ASP A 103 23.42 -13.98 4.55
N ARG A 104 22.76 -12.82 4.47
CA ARG A 104 22.80 -11.77 5.50
C ARG A 104 21.45 -11.57 6.20
N PHE A 105 20.35 -11.67 5.45
CA PHE A 105 19.01 -11.39 5.91
C PHE A 105 18.06 -12.50 5.49
N ARG A 106 17.45 -13.19 6.45
CA ARG A 106 16.34 -14.09 6.18
C ARG A 106 15.09 -13.28 5.83
N ARG A 107 14.11 -13.89 5.18
CA ARG A 107 12.84 -13.21 4.85
C ARG A 107 12.15 -12.60 6.09
N GLU A 108 12.24 -13.25 7.24
CA GLU A 108 11.70 -12.75 8.51
C GLU A 108 12.43 -11.50 8.99
N ASP A 109 13.74 -11.43 8.79
CA ASP A 109 14.53 -10.24 9.15
C ASP A 109 14.15 -9.05 8.26
N LEU A 110 13.93 -9.29 6.96
CA LEU A 110 13.44 -8.28 6.01
C LEU A 110 12.02 -7.77 6.38
N LYS A 111 11.12 -8.67 6.81
CA LYS A 111 9.79 -8.29 7.32
C LYS A 111 9.88 -7.39 8.55
N LYS A 112 10.77 -7.71 9.49
CA LYS A 112 11.02 -6.89 10.67
C LYS A 112 11.55 -5.51 10.28
N ILE A 113 12.51 -5.43 9.37
CA ILE A 113 13.02 -4.15 8.87
C ILE A 113 11.91 -3.32 8.24
N ALA A 114 11.07 -3.92 7.38
CA ALA A 114 9.95 -3.25 6.75
C ALA A 114 8.92 -2.75 7.77
N LEU A 115 8.58 -3.56 8.77
CA LEU A 115 7.66 -3.17 9.85
C LEU A 115 8.23 -2.03 10.70
N ALA A 116 9.52 -2.11 11.06
CA ALA A 116 10.19 -1.06 11.83
C ALA A 116 10.26 0.26 11.06
N LEU A 117 10.54 0.22 9.74
CA LEU A 117 10.51 1.41 8.86
C LEU A 117 9.13 2.05 8.83
N ASP A 118 8.10 1.24 8.69
CA ASP A 118 6.74 1.67 8.61
C ASP A 118 6.23 2.32 9.92
N TYR A 119 6.60 1.72 11.05
CA TYR A 119 6.32 2.27 12.38
C TYR A 119 7.05 3.60 12.59
N GLU A 120 8.35 3.66 12.30
CA GLU A 120 9.14 4.90 12.41
C GLU A 120 8.63 5.99 11.47
N ALA A 121 8.34 5.66 10.21
CA ALA A 121 7.81 6.60 9.22
C ALA A 121 6.46 7.20 9.64
N PHE A 122 5.62 6.42 10.34
CA PHE A 122 4.38 6.94 10.90
C PHE A 122 4.65 8.05 11.92
N TRP A 123 5.61 7.85 12.83
CA TRP A 123 5.91 8.82 13.90
C TRP A 123 6.72 10.01 13.41
N LEU A 124 7.52 9.87 12.34
CA LEU A 124 8.25 10.97 11.73
C LEU A 124 7.35 12.12 11.22
N ARG A 125 6.06 11.88 11.00
CA ARG A 125 5.09 12.95 10.67
C ARG A 125 4.92 13.97 11.79
N PHE A 126 5.20 13.57 13.02
CA PHE A 126 4.95 14.36 14.22
C PHE A 126 6.24 14.83 14.88
N ASN A 127 7.38 14.40 14.38
CA ASN A 127 8.69 14.69 14.95
C ASN A 127 9.60 15.35 13.91
N GLU A 128 10.45 16.26 14.37
CA GLU A 128 11.51 16.82 13.54
C GLU A 128 12.70 15.84 13.48
N GLY A 129 13.36 15.80 12.32
CA GLY A 129 14.60 15.07 12.15
C GLY A 129 14.51 13.87 11.21
N ARG A 130 15.60 13.12 11.15
CA ARG A 130 15.73 11.95 10.25
C ARG A 130 15.31 10.63 10.91
N GLY A 131 14.92 10.67 12.18
CA GLY A 131 14.58 9.49 12.94
C GLY A 131 15.70 8.44 12.96
N LEU A 132 15.29 7.19 13.06
CA LEU A 132 16.18 6.03 13.15
C LEU A 132 16.39 5.31 11.80
N ILE A 133 16.01 5.93 10.68
CA ILE A 133 15.99 5.27 9.35
C ILE A 133 17.34 4.65 8.98
N ASN A 134 18.46 5.36 9.21
CA ASN A 134 19.79 4.82 8.90
C ASN A 134 20.14 3.58 9.74
N ASP A 135 19.73 3.57 11.00
CA ASP A 135 19.94 2.43 11.90
C ASP A 135 19.04 1.26 11.51
N ILE A 136 17.77 1.51 11.20
CA ILE A 136 16.80 0.49 10.75
C ILE A 136 17.24 -0.12 9.41
N LEU A 137 17.80 0.68 8.50
CA LEU A 137 18.33 0.22 7.20
C LEU A 137 19.75 -0.35 7.29
N CYS A 138 20.28 -0.62 8.48
CA CYS A 138 21.61 -1.21 8.68
C CYS A 138 22.76 -0.44 7.97
N LEU A 139 22.64 0.89 7.86
CA LEU A 139 23.69 1.75 7.30
C LEU A 139 24.78 2.11 8.32
N GLY A 140 24.58 1.76 9.58
CA GLY A 140 25.47 2.00 10.70
C GLY A 140 26.03 0.71 11.31
N ARG A 141 26.06 0.67 12.64
CA ARG A 141 26.54 -0.49 13.41
C ARG A 141 25.51 -1.60 13.47
N LEU A 142 25.90 -2.82 13.17
CA LEU A 142 25.02 -3.99 13.14
C LEU A 142 24.35 -4.28 14.51
N ASP A 143 25.10 -4.15 15.63
CA ASP A 143 24.53 -4.35 16.96
C ASP A 143 23.45 -3.31 17.32
N ARG A 144 23.59 -2.10 16.83
CA ARG A 144 22.59 -1.04 16.99
C ARG A 144 21.38 -1.29 16.11
N HIS A 145 21.59 -1.67 14.85
CA HIS A 145 20.53 -2.05 13.91
C HIS A 145 19.59 -3.10 14.53
N GLN A 146 20.15 -4.23 14.98
CA GLN A 146 19.34 -5.33 15.53
C GLN A 146 18.48 -4.88 16.72
N ARG A 147 19.08 -4.16 17.69
CA ARG A 147 18.35 -3.67 18.87
C ARG A 147 17.23 -2.69 18.52
N ILE A 148 17.46 -1.80 17.56
CA ILE A 148 16.46 -0.81 17.14
C ILE A 148 15.31 -1.50 16.40
N VAL A 149 15.63 -2.40 15.46
CA VAL A 149 14.61 -3.15 14.72
C VAL A 149 13.74 -3.97 15.67
N ASP A 150 14.34 -4.72 16.60
CA ASP A 150 13.58 -5.53 17.55
C ASP A 150 12.69 -4.66 18.45
N LEU A 151 13.20 -3.52 18.97
CA LEU A 151 12.42 -2.59 19.79
C LEU A 151 11.24 -2.00 19.03
N LEU A 152 11.46 -1.52 17.81
CA LEU A 152 10.40 -0.90 17.01
C LEU A 152 9.35 -1.93 16.56
N CYS A 153 9.77 -3.16 16.25
CA CYS A 153 8.85 -4.25 15.96
C CYS A 153 7.97 -4.59 17.15
N GLU A 154 8.53 -4.74 18.35
CA GLU A 154 7.76 -4.98 19.58
C GLU A 154 6.69 -3.91 19.80
N GLN A 155 7.05 -2.64 19.61
CA GLN A 155 6.11 -1.53 19.74
C GLN A 155 5.05 -1.51 18.63
N ALA A 156 5.46 -1.79 17.40
CA ALA A 156 4.54 -1.86 16.26
C ALA A 156 3.52 -2.99 16.42
N GLU A 157 3.96 -4.18 16.81
CA GLU A 157 3.11 -5.34 17.03
C GLU A 157 2.12 -5.10 18.18
N ALA A 158 2.57 -4.51 19.29
CA ALA A 158 1.68 -4.13 20.38
C ALA A 158 0.61 -3.12 19.94
N ALA A 159 0.98 -2.13 19.13
CA ALA A 159 0.06 -1.15 18.59
C ALA A 159 -0.94 -1.76 17.58
N ILE A 160 -0.48 -2.70 16.75
CA ILE A 160 -1.34 -3.46 15.82
C ILE A 160 -2.36 -4.30 16.61
N ASP A 161 -1.92 -5.01 17.64
CA ASP A 161 -2.81 -5.83 18.47
C ASP A 161 -3.85 -4.98 19.21
N ASP A 162 -3.50 -3.78 19.63
CA ASP A 162 -4.42 -2.84 20.24
C ASP A 162 -5.49 -2.35 19.24
N GLN A 163 -5.07 -1.98 18.03
CA GLN A 163 -5.99 -1.65 16.94
C GLN A 163 -6.93 -2.81 16.59
N LEU A 164 -6.41 -4.02 16.52
CA LEU A 164 -7.22 -5.21 16.21
C LEU A 164 -8.25 -5.49 17.33
N ARG A 165 -7.88 -5.34 18.60
CA ARG A 165 -8.82 -5.45 19.73
C ARG A 165 -9.97 -4.46 19.62
N ALA A 166 -9.69 -3.22 19.25
CA ALA A 166 -10.72 -2.20 19.05
C ALA A 166 -11.63 -2.48 17.84
N SER A 167 -11.05 -2.98 16.75
CA SER A 167 -11.70 -3.04 15.43
C SER A 167 -12.46 -4.34 15.18
N MET A 168 -11.88 -5.50 15.52
CA MET A 168 -12.38 -6.82 15.11
C MET A 168 -13.81 -7.13 15.58
N GLY A 169 -14.19 -6.67 16.77
CA GLY A 169 -15.55 -6.86 17.31
C GLY A 169 -16.63 -6.10 16.56
N ASN A 170 -16.25 -5.13 15.74
CA ASN A 170 -17.14 -4.23 15.01
C ASN A 170 -17.18 -4.50 13.49
N VAL A 171 -16.52 -5.55 13.03
CA VAL A 171 -16.57 -5.99 11.63
C VAL A 171 -17.93 -6.61 11.34
N ARG A 172 -18.61 -6.09 10.32
CA ARG A 172 -19.85 -6.67 9.79
C ARG A 172 -19.51 -7.59 8.63
N THR A 173 -19.92 -8.85 8.72
CA THR A 173 -19.65 -9.87 7.71
C THR A 173 -20.93 -10.26 6.99
N THR A 174 -20.89 -10.29 5.66
CA THR A 174 -21.98 -10.73 4.78
C THR A 174 -21.42 -11.70 3.75
N ARG A 175 -22.16 -12.78 3.45
CA ARG A 175 -21.82 -13.67 2.34
C ARG A 175 -22.58 -13.21 1.09
N LEU A 176 -21.84 -12.91 0.04
CA LEU A 176 -22.40 -12.49 -1.24
C LEU A 176 -22.85 -13.68 -2.09
N PRO A 177 -23.73 -13.48 -3.11
CA PRO A 177 -24.23 -14.54 -3.98
C PRO A 177 -23.13 -15.32 -4.72
N ASN A 178 -22.02 -14.66 -5.08
CA ASN A 178 -20.86 -15.28 -5.70
C ASN A 178 -19.95 -16.06 -4.73
N GLY A 179 -20.36 -16.20 -3.46
CA GLY A 179 -19.65 -16.94 -2.44
C GLY A 179 -18.61 -16.13 -1.65
N VAL A 180 -18.34 -14.89 -2.06
CA VAL A 180 -17.40 -13.99 -1.38
C VAL A 180 -17.85 -13.68 0.05
N ILE A 181 -16.92 -13.76 0.99
CA ILE A 181 -17.11 -13.28 2.37
C ILE A 181 -16.72 -11.79 2.39
N MET A 182 -17.71 -10.93 2.32
CA MET A 182 -17.50 -9.48 2.39
C MET A 182 -17.55 -9.02 3.84
N ASN A 183 -16.53 -8.31 4.25
CA ASN A 183 -16.36 -7.74 5.58
C ASN A 183 -16.29 -6.22 5.47
N VAL A 184 -17.03 -5.53 6.34
CA VAL A 184 -17.09 -4.05 6.32
C VAL A 184 -16.78 -3.54 7.72
N LEU A 185 -15.85 -2.61 7.82
CA LEU A 185 -15.41 -1.98 9.07
C LEU A 185 -15.49 -0.46 8.95
N ASP A 186 -16.19 0.17 9.88
CA ASP A 186 -16.16 1.62 10.08
C ASP A 186 -14.89 1.98 10.87
N VAL A 187 -13.82 2.32 10.12
CA VAL A 187 -12.52 2.68 10.75
C VAL A 187 -12.57 4.05 11.42
N GLU A 188 -13.53 4.90 11.04
CA GLU A 188 -13.71 6.22 11.66
C GLU A 188 -14.16 6.09 13.13
N ASN A 189 -15.03 5.13 13.42
CA ASN A 189 -15.61 4.97 14.75
C ASN A 189 -14.98 3.82 15.56
N PHE A 190 -14.33 2.86 14.92
CA PHE A 190 -13.86 1.63 15.56
C PHE A 190 -12.38 1.34 15.36
N ALA A 191 -11.59 2.34 14.94
CA ALA A 191 -10.14 2.30 14.98
C ALA A 191 -9.60 3.46 15.81
N HIS A 192 -8.48 3.25 16.50
CA HIS A 192 -7.82 4.33 17.21
C HIS A 192 -7.25 5.34 16.21
N LYS A 193 -7.44 6.63 16.47
CA LYS A 193 -6.93 7.73 15.66
C LYS A 193 -5.57 8.20 16.19
N PHE A 194 -4.77 8.77 15.30
CA PHE A 194 -3.47 9.36 15.63
C PHE A 194 -2.49 8.38 16.27
N THR A 195 -2.65 7.09 16.02
CA THR A 195 -1.75 6.04 16.44
C THR A 195 -1.44 5.08 15.30
N PHE A 196 -0.38 4.28 15.44
CA PHE A 196 -0.02 3.23 14.48
C PHE A 196 -0.85 1.96 14.75
N PRO A 197 -1.24 1.22 13.72
CA PRO A 197 -1.29 1.62 12.32
C PRO A 197 -2.44 2.61 12.06
N PRO A 198 -2.29 3.52 11.08
CA PRO A 198 -3.37 4.45 10.74
C PRO A 198 -4.60 3.71 10.22
N PRO A 199 -5.81 4.31 10.29
CA PRO A 199 -7.08 3.62 9.98
C PRO A 199 -7.11 2.87 8.64
N GLY A 200 -6.54 3.45 7.58
CA GLY A 200 -6.45 2.79 6.27
C GLY A 200 -5.60 1.50 6.29
N LYS A 201 -4.54 1.48 7.11
CA LYS A 201 -3.67 0.32 7.29
C LYS A 201 -4.26 -0.69 8.26
N THR A 202 -4.98 -0.22 9.29
CA THR A 202 -5.77 -1.07 10.20
C THR A 202 -6.72 -1.99 9.43
N SER A 203 -7.34 -1.49 8.36
CA SER A 203 -8.20 -2.33 7.50
C SER A 203 -7.43 -3.49 6.84
N GLY A 204 -6.14 -3.31 6.57
CA GLY A 204 -5.26 -4.36 6.06
C GLY A 204 -4.99 -5.44 7.11
N GLU A 205 -4.65 -5.05 8.33
CA GLU A 205 -4.42 -5.99 9.45
C GLU A 205 -5.70 -6.78 9.77
N VAL A 206 -6.85 -6.10 9.76
CA VAL A 206 -8.16 -6.75 9.91
C VAL A 206 -8.41 -7.74 8.76
N HIS A 207 -8.08 -7.37 7.51
CA HIS A 207 -8.21 -8.26 6.36
C HIS A 207 -7.38 -9.53 6.53
N ASP A 208 -6.13 -9.41 6.94
CA ASP A 208 -5.23 -10.55 7.14
C ASP A 208 -5.78 -11.52 8.22
N ARG A 209 -6.29 -10.99 9.33
CA ARG A 209 -6.94 -11.80 10.38
C ARG A 209 -8.22 -12.50 9.87
N LEU A 210 -9.00 -11.81 9.05
CA LEU A 210 -10.20 -12.40 8.45
C LEU A 210 -9.86 -13.45 7.40
N CYS A 211 -8.78 -13.27 6.64
CA CYS A 211 -8.27 -14.27 5.73
C CYS A 211 -7.82 -15.56 6.45
N GLN A 212 -7.22 -15.44 7.63
CA GLN A 212 -6.89 -16.59 8.47
C GLN A 212 -8.17 -17.28 8.98
N LYS A 213 -9.13 -16.50 9.51
CA LYS A 213 -10.42 -17.00 10.02
C LYS A 213 -11.24 -17.72 8.95
N TYR A 214 -11.23 -17.22 7.72
CA TYR A 214 -11.96 -17.76 6.58
C TYR A 214 -11.01 -18.45 5.58
N SER A 215 -10.08 -19.27 6.09
CA SER A 215 -9.15 -20.04 5.26
C SER A 215 -9.87 -20.77 4.13
N GLY A 216 -9.29 -20.78 2.92
CA GLY A 216 -9.86 -21.44 1.75
C GLY A 216 -11.12 -20.77 1.17
N LYS A 217 -11.49 -19.55 1.60
CA LYS A 217 -12.64 -18.81 1.05
C LYS A 217 -12.20 -17.48 0.44
N PRO A 218 -12.91 -17.01 -0.61
CA PRO A 218 -12.70 -15.67 -1.15
C PRO A 218 -13.16 -14.63 -0.12
N VAL A 219 -12.27 -13.69 0.20
CA VAL A 219 -12.49 -12.66 1.22
C VAL A 219 -12.28 -11.28 0.63
N VAL A 220 -13.23 -10.38 0.86
CA VAL A 220 -13.08 -8.94 0.61
C VAL A 220 -13.28 -8.20 1.92
N THR A 221 -12.43 -7.22 2.19
CA THR A 221 -12.56 -6.32 3.35
C THR A 221 -12.61 -4.88 2.87
N ILE A 222 -13.61 -4.13 3.35
CA ILE A 222 -13.81 -2.71 3.12
C ILE A 222 -13.65 -2.00 4.47
N GLY A 223 -12.55 -1.26 4.65
CA GLY A 223 -12.43 -0.29 5.72
C GLY A 223 -12.86 1.07 5.22
N TYR A 224 -13.84 1.71 5.85
CA TYR A 224 -14.35 2.99 5.38
C TYR A 224 -14.37 4.06 6.47
N GLY A 225 -14.20 5.30 6.04
CA GLY A 225 -14.38 6.52 6.82
C GLY A 225 -15.55 7.36 6.33
N PRO A 226 -15.56 8.66 6.67
CA PRO A 226 -16.64 9.56 6.25
C PRO A 226 -16.66 9.80 4.73
N ASP A 227 -15.51 9.82 4.09
CA ASP A 227 -15.28 10.25 2.70
C ASP A 227 -14.33 9.35 1.91
N PHE A 228 -14.01 8.17 2.44
CA PHE A 228 -13.15 7.19 1.79
C PHE A 228 -13.54 5.74 2.10
N ALA A 229 -13.09 4.83 1.24
CA ALA A 229 -13.08 3.39 1.46
C ALA A 229 -11.76 2.79 0.97
N VAL A 230 -11.16 1.90 1.77
CA VAL A 230 -10.00 1.09 1.40
C VAL A 230 -10.49 -0.35 1.21
N LEU A 231 -10.18 -0.92 0.05
CA LEU A 231 -10.60 -2.26 -0.32
C LEU A 231 -9.38 -3.19 -0.37
N ARG A 232 -9.55 -4.38 0.15
CA ARG A 232 -8.57 -5.46 0.03
C ARG A 232 -9.28 -6.77 -0.28
N SER A 233 -8.68 -7.60 -1.12
CA SER A 233 -9.25 -8.90 -1.46
C SER A 233 -8.22 -10.01 -1.45
N ARG A 234 -8.71 -11.22 -1.20
CA ARG A 234 -8.03 -12.48 -1.46
C ARG A 234 -8.92 -13.32 -2.33
N ALA A 235 -8.37 -13.80 -3.45
CA ALA A 235 -9.06 -14.62 -4.44
C ALA A 235 -10.31 -13.96 -5.08
N VAL A 236 -10.33 -12.62 -5.16
CA VAL A 236 -11.37 -11.86 -5.87
C VAL A 236 -10.70 -10.76 -6.69
N ARG A 237 -10.88 -10.79 -8.00
CA ARG A 237 -10.35 -9.73 -8.90
C ARG A 237 -11.34 -8.59 -9.00
N MET A 238 -11.11 -7.55 -8.26
CA MET A 238 -12.03 -6.41 -8.17
C MET A 238 -11.86 -5.40 -9.31
N ASN A 239 -10.66 -5.26 -9.90
CA ASN A 239 -10.33 -4.22 -10.86
C ASN A 239 -10.74 -2.82 -10.37
N ILE A 240 -10.08 -2.36 -9.32
CA ILE A 240 -10.43 -1.10 -8.64
C ILE A 240 -10.50 0.11 -9.59
N PRO A 241 -9.56 0.32 -10.55
CA PRO A 241 -9.67 1.43 -11.49
C PRO A 241 -10.97 1.42 -12.30
N GLN A 242 -11.39 0.23 -12.75
CA GLN A 242 -12.65 0.10 -13.49
C GLN A 242 -13.86 0.36 -12.58
N MET A 243 -13.86 -0.16 -11.34
CA MET A 243 -14.91 0.13 -10.37
C MET A 243 -15.06 1.62 -10.07
N VAL A 244 -13.93 2.33 -9.92
CA VAL A 244 -13.94 3.80 -9.71
C VAL A 244 -14.61 4.49 -10.89
N LYS A 245 -14.20 4.17 -12.12
CA LYS A 245 -14.81 4.74 -13.33
C LYS A 245 -16.32 4.53 -13.40
N GLU A 246 -16.76 3.32 -13.16
CA GLU A 246 -18.18 2.98 -13.15
C GLU A 246 -18.95 3.72 -12.04
N LEU A 247 -18.37 3.83 -10.83
CA LEU A 247 -18.96 4.59 -9.74
C LEU A 247 -19.08 6.08 -10.05
N MET A 248 -18.11 6.67 -10.76
CA MET A 248 -18.19 8.07 -11.23
C MET A 248 -19.36 8.27 -12.17
N GLU A 249 -19.62 7.31 -13.07
CA GLU A 249 -20.74 7.36 -14.02
C GLU A 249 -22.09 7.14 -13.30
N GLU A 250 -22.16 6.19 -12.36
CA GLU A 250 -23.39 5.83 -11.63
C GLU A 250 -23.77 6.86 -10.55
N ILE A 251 -22.77 7.56 -9.98
CA ILE A 251 -22.96 8.55 -8.90
C ILE A 251 -22.30 9.88 -9.32
N PRO A 252 -22.86 10.62 -10.30
CA PRO A 252 -22.20 11.81 -10.89
C PRO A 252 -21.88 12.91 -9.86
N ASN A 253 -22.70 13.03 -8.79
CA ASN A 253 -22.50 14.02 -7.72
C ASN A 253 -21.73 13.46 -6.52
N GLY A 254 -21.19 12.25 -6.65
CA GLY A 254 -20.51 11.54 -5.57
C GLY A 254 -19.11 12.03 -5.29
N GLY A 255 -18.52 12.83 -6.17
CA GLY A 255 -17.11 13.22 -6.08
C GLY A 255 -16.20 11.98 -5.98
N VAL A 256 -16.59 10.90 -6.67
CA VAL A 256 -15.86 9.63 -6.60
C VAL A 256 -14.54 9.79 -7.34
N SER A 257 -13.46 9.42 -6.69
CA SER A 257 -12.13 9.33 -7.27
C SER A 257 -11.34 8.22 -6.56
N GLY A 258 -10.18 7.88 -7.05
CA GLY A 258 -9.34 6.87 -6.42
C GLY A 258 -8.67 5.96 -7.43
N GLY A 259 -8.09 4.88 -6.92
CA GLY A 259 -7.34 3.93 -7.75
C GLY A 259 -6.82 2.77 -6.93
N GLY A 260 -5.96 2.00 -7.55
CA GLY A 260 -5.37 0.82 -6.96
C GLY A 260 -5.10 -0.25 -8.01
N HIS A 261 -5.03 -1.48 -7.53
CA HIS A 261 -4.76 -2.66 -8.34
C HIS A 261 -5.99 -3.57 -8.43
N LEU A 262 -5.78 -4.81 -8.89
CA LEU A 262 -6.86 -5.79 -9.02
C LEU A 262 -7.40 -6.27 -7.67
N VAL A 263 -6.62 -6.18 -6.61
CA VAL A 263 -6.91 -6.78 -5.30
C VAL A 263 -6.86 -5.80 -4.13
N VAL A 264 -6.33 -4.59 -4.34
CA VAL A 264 -6.20 -3.55 -3.32
C VAL A 264 -6.37 -2.17 -3.93
N GLY A 265 -7.03 -1.27 -3.23
CA GLY A 265 -7.17 0.12 -3.65
C GLY A 265 -7.94 0.97 -2.66
N SER A 266 -8.02 2.24 -2.99
CA SER A 266 -8.77 3.22 -2.21
C SER A 266 -9.70 4.03 -3.10
N ILE A 267 -10.84 4.39 -2.55
CA ILE A 267 -11.87 5.19 -3.22
C ILE A 267 -12.21 6.35 -2.30
N LYS A 268 -12.16 7.56 -2.82
CA LYS A 268 -12.63 8.77 -2.14
C LYS A 268 -14.00 9.14 -2.68
N PHE A 269 -14.80 9.79 -1.86
CA PHE A 269 -16.14 10.26 -2.24
C PHE A 269 -16.59 11.39 -1.31
N VAL A 270 -17.63 12.12 -1.69
CA VAL A 270 -18.25 13.13 -0.81
C VAL A 270 -18.93 12.43 0.38
N GLY A 271 -18.67 12.86 1.58
CA GLY A 271 -19.11 12.21 2.83
C GLY A 271 -20.62 11.88 2.90
N GLY A 272 -21.48 12.72 2.34
CA GLY A 272 -22.92 12.47 2.22
C GLY A 272 -23.32 11.26 1.37
N MET A 273 -22.43 10.83 0.45
CA MET A 273 -22.68 9.73 -0.51
C MET A 273 -22.21 8.36 -0.01
N ARG A 274 -21.62 8.28 1.20
CA ARG A 274 -21.05 7.07 1.76
C ARG A 274 -21.96 5.83 1.65
N LYS A 275 -23.22 5.96 2.02
CA LYS A 275 -24.16 4.82 2.00
C LYS A 275 -24.38 4.29 0.59
N GLU A 276 -24.53 5.18 -0.37
CA GLU A 276 -24.76 4.84 -1.77
C GLU A 276 -23.51 4.19 -2.39
N VAL A 277 -22.34 4.81 -2.17
CA VAL A 277 -21.06 4.25 -2.64
C VAL A 277 -20.80 2.85 -2.08
N LEU A 278 -20.99 2.63 -0.77
CA LEU A 278 -20.79 1.32 -0.16
C LEU A 278 -21.80 0.26 -0.67
N ALA A 279 -23.05 0.66 -0.93
CA ALA A 279 -24.06 -0.23 -1.53
C ALA A 279 -23.66 -0.65 -2.95
N LYS A 280 -23.27 0.32 -3.78
CA LYS A 280 -22.78 0.05 -5.14
C LYS A 280 -21.52 -0.80 -5.17
N LEU A 281 -20.59 -0.56 -4.26
CA LEU A 281 -19.41 -1.41 -4.11
C LEU A 281 -19.78 -2.86 -3.81
N ALA A 282 -20.74 -3.09 -2.92
CA ALA A 282 -21.20 -4.44 -2.61
C ALA A 282 -21.83 -5.14 -3.82
N GLU A 283 -22.64 -4.42 -4.62
CA GLU A 283 -23.21 -4.93 -5.88
C GLU A 283 -22.11 -5.31 -6.88
N LYS A 284 -21.11 -4.45 -7.07
CA LYS A 284 -19.97 -4.72 -7.97
C LYS A 284 -19.13 -5.91 -7.51
N ILE A 285 -18.82 -6.00 -6.21
CA ILE A 285 -18.08 -7.13 -5.63
C ILE A 285 -18.85 -8.45 -5.82
N ALA A 286 -20.19 -8.44 -5.71
CA ALA A 286 -21.02 -9.61 -5.94
C ALA A 286 -20.94 -10.13 -7.40
N SER A 287 -20.52 -9.28 -8.34
CA SER A 287 -20.34 -9.62 -9.75
C SER A 287 -18.89 -9.92 -10.14
N CYS A 288 -17.94 -9.76 -9.21
CA CYS A 288 -16.53 -10.00 -9.50
C CYS A 288 -16.20 -11.48 -9.70
N PRO A 289 -15.24 -11.79 -10.59
CA PRO A 289 -14.68 -13.13 -10.72
C PRO A 289 -14.01 -13.57 -9.40
N VAL A 290 -14.24 -14.82 -9.05
CA VAL A 290 -13.60 -15.49 -7.91
C VAL A 290 -12.59 -16.48 -8.43
N GLU A 291 -11.36 -16.42 -7.89
CA GLU A 291 -10.28 -17.35 -8.22
C GLU A 291 -10.34 -18.59 -7.33
N GLU A 292 -9.92 -19.72 -7.86
CA GLU A 292 -9.73 -20.92 -7.05
C GLU A 292 -8.57 -20.70 -6.06
N ILE A 293 -8.84 -20.95 -4.79
CA ILE A 293 -7.81 -20.93 -3.76
C ILE A 293 -7.23 -22.34 -3.70
N ALA A 294 -5.96 -22.49 -4.06
CA ALA A 294 -5.25 -23.74 -3.85
C ALA A 294 -5.36 -24.14 -2.36
N ALA A 295 -5.75 -25.39 -2.14
CA ALA A 295 -6.01 -25.95 -0.82
C ALA A 295 -4.73 -26.07 0.03
#